data_93a18eacc6d87dc8581d1cdfe16e655b
#
_entry.id   93a18eacc6d87dc8581d1cdfe16e655b
#
_cell.length_a   1.000
_cell.length_b   1.000
_cell.length_c   1.000
_cell.angle_alpha   90.00
_cell.angle_beta   90.00
_cell.angle_gamma   90.00
#
_symmetry.space_group_name_H-M   'P 1'
#
loop_
_entity.id
_entity.type
_entity.pdbx_description
1 polymer ?
#
loop_
_entity_poly.entity_id
_entity_poly.type
_entity_poly.pdbx_seq_one_letter_code
_entity_poly.pdbx_strand_id
1 'polypeptide(L)'
;SYEIIIKTLQDQRLQELFTSVVYGSSKVASYHRKALNINDFNFNLVKKADQAHPRRPNIVNIHDEEIKLDLGKSTSIAGELALLSLEAACEDLVKKNIDAVVTAPINKNNIQSPGFSFPGHTEYFARKFGADNYLMLMVTHSVRIGVVTGHMPLSKVKDTLTEELIIKKIEVLDQSLKRDFAIHKPRIAVLALNPHAGDEGLLGDEEKNIIRPAIEKVFERNILAFGPYPADGFFGAANYRHFDAILGMYHDRSEEHTSELQS
;
A
#
# COMPACT_ATOMS: atom_id res chain seq x y z
N SER A 1 -4.45 -4.68 -15.90
CA SER A 1 -3.69 -3.49 -15.41
C SER A 1 -3.81 -2.32 -16.37
N TYR A 2 -3.50 -2.48 -17.68
CA TYR A 2 -3.57 -1.37 -18.66
C TYR A 2 -4.97 -0.73 -18.77
N GLU A 3 -6.06 -1.49 -18.66
CA GLU A 3 -7.42 -0.94 -18.66
C GLU A 3 -7.61 0.08 -17.54
N ILE A 4 -7.20 -0.28 -16.32
CA ILE A 4 -7.29 0.62 -15.16
C ILE A 4 -6.44 1.87 -15.39
N ILE A 5 -5.18 1.70 -15.82
CA ILE A 5 -4.26 2.81 -16.07
C ILE A 5 -4.85 3.78 -17.12
N ILE A 6 -5.33 3.26 -18.26
CA ILE A 6 -5.89 4.08 -19.34
C ILE A 6 -7.13 4.82 -18.85
N LYS A 7 -8.10 4.12 -18.24
CA LYS A 7 -9.33 4.74 -17.74
C LYS A 7 -9.06 5.80 -16.67
N THR A 8 -8.10 5.55 -15.78
CA THR A 8 -7.71 6.52 -14.76
C THR A 8 -7.07 7.76 -15.38
N LEU A 9 -6.11 7.57 -16.28
CA LEU A 9 -5.36 8.69 -16.88
C LEU A 9 -6.12 9.45 -17.96
N GLN A 10 -7.31 9.00 -18.39
CA GLN A 10 -8.23 9.79 -19.21
C GLN A 10 -8.81 10.99 -18.43
N ASP A 11 -8.86 10.92 -17.09
CA ASP A 11 -9.34 12.03 -16.27
C ASP A 11 -8.31 13.17 -16.30
N GLN A 12 -8.65 14.24 -17.01
CA GLN A 12 -7.76 15.39 -17.15
C GLN A 12 -7.47 16.09 -15.83
N ARG A 13 -8.35 15.98 -14.82
CA ARG A 13 -8.14 16.58 -13.49
C ARG A 13 -6.89 16.00 -12.82
N LEU A 14 -6.55 14.75 -13.07
CA LEU A 14 -5.34 14.13 -12.54
C LEU A 14 -4.06 14.75 -13.12
N GLN A 15 -4.10 15.21 -14.37
CA GLN A 15 -2.95 15.86 -15.02
C GLN A 15 -2.66 17.26 -14.45
N GLU A 16 -3.59 17.82 -13.70
CA GLU A 16 -3.39 19.09 -12.96
C GLU A 16 -2.73 18.88 -11.60
N LEU A 17 -2.87 17.66 -11.04
CA LEU A 17 -2.37 17.32 -9.71
C LEU A 17 -0.95 16.75 -9.74
N PHE A 18 -0.61 15.97 -10.76
CA PHE A 18 0.70 15.32 -10.87
C PHE A 18 1.06 14.99 -12.33
N THR A 19 2.36 14.86 -12.59
CA THR A 19 2.88 14.36 -13.86
C THR A 19 2.92 12.83 -13.82
N SER A 20 2.10 12.17 -14.65
CA SER A 20 2.06 10.71 -14.71
C SER A 20 3.10 10.14 -15.68
N VAL A 21 3.84 9.12 -15.24
CA VAL A 21 4.79 8.35 -16.06
C VAL A 21 4.50 6.87 -15.90
N VAL A 22 4.03 6.24 -16.96
CA VAL A 22 3.76 4.80 -17.00
C VAL A 22 5.00 4.07 -17.49
N TYR A 23 5.48 3.08 -16.78
CA TYR A 23 6.52 2.17 -17.23
C TYR A 23 5.85 0.93 -17.82
N GLY A 24 5.98 0.73 -19.12
CA GLY A 24 5.29 -0.37 -19.79
C GLY A 24 5.54 -0.42 -21.29
N SER A 25 4.92 -1.39 -21.97
CA SER A 25 4.98 -1.48 -23.44
C SER A 25 3.94 -0.56 -24.07
N SER A 26 4.39 0.37 -24.90
CA SER A 26 3.53 1.28 -25.66
C SER A 26 2.64 0.53 -26.65
N LYS A 27 3.13 -0.57 -27.24
CA LYS A 27 2.36 -1.45 -28.13
C LYS A 27 1.22 -2.14 -27.40
N VAL A 28 1.51 -2.68 -26.19
CA VAL A 28 0.49 -3.31 -25.32
C VAL A 28 -0.55 -2.28 -24.87
N ALA A 29 -0.11 -1.10 -24.47
CA ALA A 29 -1.01 0.01 -24.11
C ALA A 29 -1.93 0.39 -25.27
N SER A 30 -1.38 0.52 -26.48
CA SER A 30 -2.14 0.82 -27.69
C SER A 30 -3.15 -0.27 -28.06
N TYR A 31 -2.78 -1.54 -27.88
CA TYR A 31 -3.69 -2.66 -28.08
C TYR A 31 -4.88 -2.60 -27.10
N HIS A 32 -4.62 -2.44 -25.80
CA HIS A 32 -5.68 -2.33 -24.80
C HIS A 32 -6.59 -1.13 -25.03
N ARG A 33 -6.02 0.03 -25.41
CA ARG A 33 -6.79 1.22 -25.77
C ARG A 33 -7.79 0.94 -26.91
N LYS A 34 -7.33 0.28 -27.98
CA LYS A 34 -8.17 -0.11 -29.11
C LYS A 34 -9.24 -1.12 -28.71
N ALA A 35 -8.90 -2.13 -27.90
CA ALA A 35 -9.83 -3.13 -27.40
C ALA A 35 -10.94 -2.54 -26.51
N LEU A 36 -10.66 -1.41 -25.85
CA LEU A 36 -11.60 -0.65 -25.03
C LEU A 36 -12.41 0.38 -25.85
N ASN A 37 -12.20 0.50 -27.17
CA ASN A 37 -12.80 1.51 -28.04
C ASN A 37 -12.54 2.95 -27.57
N ILE A 38 -11.40 3.21 -26.94
CA ILE A 38 -11.01 4.55 -26.51
C ILE A 38 -10.18 5.22 -27.60
N ASN A 39 -10.73 6.25 -28.26
CA ASN A 39 -10.12 6.91 -29.42
C ASN A 39 -9.46 8.26 -29.08
N ASP A 40 -9.88 8.91 -28.02
CA ASP A 40 -9.49 10.25 -27.59
C ASP A 40 -8.33 10.28 -26.59
N PHE A 41 -7.71 9.14 -26.33
CA PHE A 41 -6.60 9.00 -25.39
C PHE A 41 -5.34 8.46 -26.07
N ASN A 42 -4.20 9.11 -25.83
CA ASN A 42 -2.89 8.62 -26.22
C ASN A 42 -1.84 8.95 -25.17
N PHE A 43 -0.93 8.02 -24.96
CA PHE A 43 0.28 8.31 -24.18
C PHE A 43 1.28 9.15 -24.98
N ASN A 44 1.91 10.09 -24.31
CA ASN A 44 3.12 10.75 -24.80
C ASN A 44 4.31 9.81 -24.58
N LEU A 45 4.91 9.32 -25.68
CA LEU A 45 6.04 8.42 -25.60
C LEU A 45 7.30 9.20 -25.23
N VAL A 46 7.95 8.81 -24.15
CA VAL A 46 9.21 9.41 -23.68
C VAL A 46 10.29 8.34 -23.50
N LYS A 47 11.56 8.73 -23.64
CA LYS A 47 12.69 7.82 -23.43
C LYS A 47 13.05 7.67 -21.95
N LYS A 48 12.81 8.71 -21.15
CA LYS A 48 13.15 8.80 -19.73
C LYS A 48 12.09 9.61 -18.98
N ALA A 49 11.96 9.39 -17.68
CA ALA A 49 10.99 10.10 -16.85
C ALA A 49 11.24 11.63 -16.79
N ASP A 50 12.49 12.06 -16.84
CA ASP A 50 12.88 13.48 -16.86
C ASP A 50 12.40 14.25 -18.11
N GLN A 51 12.00 13.55 -19.16
CA GLN A 51 11.44 14.10 -20.40
C GLN A 51 9.90 14.12 -20.41
N ALA A 52 9.28 13.78 -19.27
CA ALA A 52 7.82 13.69 -19.18
C ALA A 52 7.16 15.06 -19.39
N HIS A 53 6.11 15.09 -20.23
CA HIS A 53 5.29 16.29 -20.38
C HIS A 53 4.39 16.46 -19.16
N PRO A 54 4.40 17.61 -18.47
CA PRO A 54 3.72 17.78 -17.17
C PRO A 54 2.20 17.65 -17.21
N ARG A 55 1.57 17.87 -18.39
CA ARG A 55 0.11 17.86 -18.55
C ARG A 55 -0.39 16.79 -19.52
N ARG A 56 0.36 15.72 -19.70
CA ARG A 56 -0.04 14.58 -20.53
C ARG A 56 0.34 13.27 -19.85
N PRO A 57 -0.45 12.20 -20.02
CA PRO A 57 -0.04 10.88 -19.60
C PRO A 57 1.17 10.44 -20.42
N ASN A 58 2.28 10.16 -19.74
CA ASN A 58 3.52 9.74 -20.38
C ASN A 58 3.70 8.23 -20.26
N ILE A 59 4.43 7.64 -21.21
CA ILE A 59 4.87 6.25 -21.13
C ILE A 59 6.35 6.15 -21.48
N VAL A 60 7.13 5.55 -20.60
CA VAL A 60 8.48 5.06 -20.86
C VAL A 60 8.34 3.64 -21.39
N ASN A 61 8.74 3.43 -22.66
CA ASN A 61 8.62 2.13 -23.28
C ASN A 61 9.75 1.22 -22.81
N ILE A 62 9.40 0.14 -22.10
CA ILE A 62 10.36 -0.82 -21.54
C ILE A 62 10.56 -2.05 -22.41
N HIS A 63 9.81 -2.19 -23.51
CA HIS A 63 9.84 -3.36 -24.37
C HIS A 63 9.35 -3.02 -25.78
N ASP A 64 10.20 -3.23 -26.79
CA ASP A 64 9.94 -2.85 -28.18
C ASP A 64 9.42 -3.98 -29.08
N GLU A 65 9.58 -5.24 -28.66
CA GLU A 65 9.19 -6.38 -29.48
C GLU A 65 7.66 -6.53 -29.55
N GLU A 66 7.19 -7.17 -30.61
CA GLU A 66 5.79 -7.54 -30.75
C GLU A 66 5.48 -8.73 -29.86
N ILE A 67 4.44 -8.58 -29.03
CA ILE A 67 3.98 -9.60 -28.11
C ILE A 67 2.61 -10.07 -28.54
N LYS A 68 2.43 -11.37 -28.65
CA LYS A 68 1.12 -11.96 -28.82
C LYS A 68 0.36 -11.85 -27.48
N LEU A 69 -0.66 -11.00 -27.50
CA LEU A 69 -1.51 -10.79 -26.33
C LEU A 69 -2.69 -11.76 -26.31
N ASP A 70 -2.79 -12.54 -25.25
CA ASP A 70 -3.93 -13.38 -24.96
C ASP A 70 -4.70 -12.80 -23.76
N LEU A 71 -5.74 -12.00 -24.03
CA LEU A 71 -6.55 -11.38 -22.99
C LEU A 71 -7.24 -12.43 -22.12
N GLY A 72 -7.22 -12.22 -20.81
CA GLY A 72 -7.81 -13.12 -19.81
C GLY A 72 -6.95 -14.34 -19.48
N LYS A 73 -5.77 -14.49 -20.09
CA LYS A 73 -4.83 -15.58 -19.76
C LYS A 73 -3.65 -15.09 -18.94
N SER A 74 -3.20 -15.94 -18.02
CA SER A 74 -1.96 -15.75 -17.29
C SER A 74 -0.80 -16.33 -18.11
N THR A 75 0.15 -15.51 -18.53
CA THR A 75 1.31 -15.90 -19.34
C THR A 75 2.61 -15.48 -18.66
N SER A 76 3.71 -16.23 -18.87
CA SER A 76 5.05 -15.89 -18.36
C SER A 76 5.51 -14.51 -18.84
N ILE A 77 5.33 -14.23 -20.14
CA ILE A 77 5.73 -12.93 -20.72
C ILE A 77 5.02 -11.75 -20.04
N ALA A 78 3.75 -11.90 -19.62
CA ALA A 78 3.05 -10.85 -18.88
C ALA A 78 3.65 -10.64 -17.49
N GLY A 79 4.13 -11.69 -16.84
CA GLY A 79 4.85 -11.62 -15.57
C GLY A 79 6.21 -10.95 -15.71
N GLU A 80 6.99 -11.31 -16.73
CA GLU A 80 8.28 -10.72 -17.06
C GLU A 80 8.16 -9.22 -17.32
N LEU A 81 7.19 -8.80 -18.13
CA LEU A 81 6.94 -7.38 -18.42
C LEU A 81 6.47 -6.61 -17.19
N ALA A 82 5.68 -7.23 -16.32
CA ALA A 82 5.28 -6.62 -15.05
C ALA A 82 6.49 -6.37 -14.15
N LEU A 83 7.42 -7.34 -14.08
CA LEU A 83 8.66 -7.19 -13.33
C LEU A 83 9.56 -6.10 -13.92
N LEU A 84 9.79 -6.11 -15.23
CA LEU A 84 10.59 -5.08 -15.90
C LEU A 84 10.01 -3.67 -15.67
N SER A 85 8.69 -3.52 -15.74
CA SER A 85 8.02 -2.24 -15.43
C SER A 85 8.29 -1.79 -14.00
N LEU A 86 8.20 -2.72 -13.06
CA LEU A 86 8.41 -2.44 -11.64
C LEU A 86 9.86 -2.07 -11.35
N GLU A 87 10.82 -2.78 -11.94
CA GLU A 87 12.26 -2.51 -11.79
C GLU A 87 12.63 -1.14 -12.37
N ALA A 88 12.16 -0.81 -13.57
CA ALA A 88 12.42 0.49 -14.18
C ALA A 88 11.86 1.65 -13.35
N ALA A 89 10.64 1.50 -12.82
CA ALA A 89 10.05 2.50 -11.93
C ALA A 89 10.86 2.65 -10.62
N CYS A 90 11.31 1.53 -10.03
CA CYS A 90 12.13 1.55 -8.82
C CYS A 90 13.49 2.23 -9.06
N GLU A 91 14.12 1.98 -10.20
CA GLU A 91 15.39 2.63 -10.54
C GLU A 91 15.24 4.15 -10.65
N ASP A 92 14.18 4.62 -11.31
CA ASP A 92 13.93 6.05 -11.43
C ASP A 92 13.54 6.69 -10.10
N LEU A 93 12.85 5.97 -9.20
CA LEU A 93 12.60 6.43 -7.85
C LEU A 93 13.90 6.59 -7.04
N VAL A 94 14.82 5.62 -7.12
CA VAL A 94 16.14 5.71 -6.45
C VAL A 94 16.96 6.88 -6.99
N LYS A 95 16.89 7.11 -8.32
CA LYS A 95 17.58 8.22 -8.98
C LYS A 95 16.90 9.57 -8.76
N LYS A 96 15.74 9.59 -8.07
CA LYS A 96 14.89 10.79 -7.86
C LYS A 96 14.39 11.43 -9.15
N ASN A 97 14.22 10.65 -10.19
CA ASN A 97 13.58 11.07 -11.45
C ASN A 97 12.06 11.08 -11.34
N ILE A 98 11.53 10.36 -10.34
CA ILE A 98 10.11 10.34 -9.94
C ILE A 98 10.02 10.43 -8.41
N ASP A 99 8.89 10.92 -7.90
CA ASP A 99 8.68 11.16 -6.46
C ASP A 99 7.97 10.00 -5.76
N ALA A 100 7.15 9.25 -6.49
CA ALA A 100 6.36 8.14 -5.95
C ALA A 100 6.06 7.07 -7.02
N VAL A 101 5.77 5.86 -6.57
CA VAL A 101 5.34 4.74 -7.42
C VAL A 101 3.93 4.33 -7.04
N VAL A 102 3.04 4.27 -8.03
CA VAL A 102 1.69 3.70 -7.92
C VAL A 102 1.64 2.42 -8.74
N THR A 103 1.34 1.30 -8.10
CA THR A 103 1.33 -0.01 -8.75
C THR A 103 -0.08 -0.40 -9.20
N ALA A 104 -0.20 -0.85 -10.45
CA ALA A 104 -1.38 -1.58 -10.91
C ALA A 104 -1.32 -3.04 -10.39
N PRO A 105 -2.47 -3.74 -10.29
CA PRO A 105 -2.49 -5.13 -9.84
C PRO A 105 -1.61 -6.03 -10.68
N ILE A 106 -0.88 -6.95 -10.03
CA ILE A 106 -0.08 -8.01 -10.65
C ILE A 106 -0.76 -9.36 -10.48
N ASN A 107 -0.46 -10.28 -11.38
CA ASN A 107 -0.79 -11.69 -11.16
C ASN A 107 0.36 -12.32 -10.36
N LYS A 108 0.06 -12.68 -9.11
CA LYS A 108 1.07 -13.20 -8.16
C LYS A 108 1.69 -14.54 -8.57
N ASN A 109 1.05 -15.28 -9.47
CA ASN A 109 1.58 -16.57 -9.94
C ASN A 109 2.56 -16.40 -11.11
N ASN A 110 2.22 -15.58 -12.12
CA ASN A 110 3.04 -15.47 -13.32
C ASN A 110 4.24 -14.52 -13.19
N ILE A 111 4.24 -13.63 -12.18
CA ILE A 111 5.39 -12.75 -11.90
C ILE A 111 6.51 -13.46 -11.13
N GLN A 112 6.21 -14.63 -10.51
CA GLN A 112 7.23 -15.40 -9.78
C GLN A 112 8.37 -15.81 -10.72
N SER A 113 9.56 -15.43 -10.34
CA SER A 113 10.80 -15.65 -11.10
C SER A 113 12.00 -15.54 -10.16
N PRO A 114 13.21 -15.88 -10.57
CA PRO A 114 14.41 -15.64 -9.75
C PRO A 114 14.58 -14.19 -9.31
N GLY A 115 14.06 -13.22 -10.09
CA GLY A 115 14.07 -11.80 -9.74
C GLY A 115 12.92 -11.34 -8.86
N PHE A 116 11.85 -12.14 -8.76
CA PHE A 116 10.68 -11.82 -7.95
C PHE A 116 10.15 -13.06 -7.23
N SER A 117 10.59 -13.26 -6.00
CA SER A 117 10.10 -14.33 -5.12
C SER A 117 9.49 -13.75 -3.85
N PHE A 118 8.46 -12.90 -4.02
CA PHE A 118 7.80 -12.15 -2.96
C PHE A 118 6.28 -12.40 -2.97
N PRO A 119 5.61 -12.34 -1.80
CA PRO A 119 4.15 -12.43 -1.72
C PRO A 119 3.41 -11.30 -2.45
N GLY A 120 4.04 -10.11 -2.55
CA GLY A 120 3.46 -8.95 -3.18
C GLY A 120 4.43 -7.78 -3.34
N HIS A 121 3.88 -6.62 -3.71
CA HIS A 121 4.66 -5.40 -3.91
C HIS A 121 5.34 -4.89 -2.63
N THR A 122 4.68 -5.00 -1.49
CA THR A 122 5.17 -4.46 -0.22
C THR A 122 6.52 -5.08 0.17
N GLU A 123 6.60 -6.39 0.14
CA GLU A 123 7.82 -7.13 0.48
C GLU A 123 8.92 -6.92 -0.57
N TYR A 124 8.52 -6.82 -1.85
CA TYR A 124 9.43 -6.47 -2.92
C TYR A 124 10.04 -5.08 -2.71
N PHE A 125 9.23 -4.06 -2.44
CA PHE A 125 9.72 -2.70 -2.18
C PHE A 125 10.59 -2.63 -0.92
N ALA A 126 10.18 -3.28 0.17
CA ALA A 126 10.96 -3.34 1.39
C ALA A 126 12.38 -3.87 1.10
N ARG A 127 12.47 -4.97 0.36
CA ARG A 127 13.76 -5.56 -0.03
C ARG A 127 14.54 -4.67 -0.99
N LYS A 128 13.87 -4.11 -2.01
CA LYS A 128 14.52 -3.29 -3.06
C LYS A 128 15.12 -2.01 -2.48
N PHE A 129 14.47 -1.41 -1.49
CA PHE A 129 14.90 -0.15 -0.87
C PHE A 129 15.64 -0.34 0.46
N GLY A 130 15.91 -1.58 0.88
CA GLY A 130 16.61 -1.87 2.14
C GLY A 130 15.83 -1.36 3.37
N ALA A 131 14.48 -1.40 3.31
CA ALA A 131 13.64 -0.96 4.40
C ALA A 131 13.40 -2.10 5.39
N ASP A 132 14.04 -2.03 6.55
CA ASP A 132 13.81 -2.99 7.65
C ASP A 132 12.46 -2.78 8.35
N ASN A 133 11.93 -1.55 8.27
CA ASN A 133 10.67 -1.17 8.88
C ASN A 133 9.75 -0.55 7.82
N TYR A 134 8.63 -1.20 7.60
CA TYR A 134 7.56 -0.71 6.73
C TYR A 134 6.20 -1.01 7.36
N LEU A 135 5.19 -0.31 6.92
CA LEU A 135 3.82 -0.46 7.39
C LEU A 135 2.87 -0.48 6.19
N MET A 136 2.00 -1.49 6.14
CA MET A 136 0.87 -1.45 5.24
C MET A 136 -0.19 -0.51 5.82
N LEU A 137 -0.58 0.50 5.05
CA LEU A 137 -1.53 1.52 5.46
C LEU A 137 -2.68 1.58 4.45
N MET A 138 -3.90 1.36 4.93
CA MET A 138 -5.13 1.59 4.17
C MET A 138 -5.60 3.00 4.46
N VAL A 139 -5.88 3.76 3.40
CA VAL A 139 -6.19 5.19 3.53
C VAL A 139 -7.48 5.51 2.79
N THR A 140 -8.37 6.19 3.50
CA THR A 140 -9.54 6.87 2.93
C THR A 140 -9.47 8.36 3.29
N HIS A 141 -10.43 9.16 2.82
CA HIS A 141 -10.51 10.58 3.21
C HIS A 141 -10.58 10.79 4.73
N SER A 142 -11.25 9.91 5.44
CA SER A 142 -11.58 10.08 6.87
C SER A 142 -10.80 9.14 7.80
N VAL A 143 -10.22 8.07 7.28
CA VAL A 143 -9.61 7.03 8.12
C VAL A 143 -8.29 6.54 7.52
N ARG A 144 -7.30 6.31 8.38
CA ARG A 144 -6.01 5.69 8.06
C ARG A 144 -5.80 4.52 9.00
N ILE A 145 -5.64 3.32 8.45
CA ILE A 145 -5.49 2.10 9.25
C ILE A 145 -4.21 1.38 8.87
N GLY A 146 -3.29 1.29 9.80
CA GLY A 146 -2.09 0.48 9.70
C GLY A 146 -2.29 -0.89 10.33
N VAL A 147 -1.52 -1.89 9.92
CA VAL A 147 -1.55 -3.23 10.51
C VAL A 147 -0.17 -3.65 10.99
N VAL A 148 -0.12 -4.24 12.18
CA VAL A 148 1.14 -4.71 12.79
C VAL A 148 1.69 -5.90 12.01
N THR A 149 0.84 -6.90 11.75
CA THR A 149 1.21 -8.10 11.01
C THR A 149 0.72 -8.02 9.57
N GLY A 150 1.57 -8.40 8.61
CA GLY A 150 1.23 -8.46 7.20
C GLY A 150 0.42 -9.71 6.82
N HIS A 151 0.52 -10.11 5.54
CA HIS A 151 -0.16 -11.28 5.02
C HIS A 151 0.40 -12.58 5.61
N MET A 152 -0.23 -13.09 6.64
CA MET A 152 0.12 -14.36 7.28
C MET A 152 -1.14 -15.10 7.75
N PRO A 153 -1.06 -16.45 7.96
CA PRO A 153 -2.16 -17.18 8.56
C PRO A 153 -2.54 -16.65 9.94
N LEU A 154 -3.85 -16.52 10.22
CA LEU A 154 -4.35 -16.02 11.50
C LEU A 154 -3.76 -16.76 12.70
N SER A 155 -3.55 -18.09 12.57
CA SER A 155 -2.94 -18.91 13.61
C SER A 155 -1.51 -18.50 14.00
N LYS A 156 -0.81 -17.72 13.16
CA LYS A 156 0.55 -17.25 13.44
C LYS A 156 0.59 -15.81 13.99
N VAL A 157 -0.52 -15.09 13.97
CA VAL A 157 -0.56 -13.69 14.39
C VAL A 157 -0.12 -13.56 15.85
N LYS A 158 -0.73 -14.33 16.75
CA LYS A 158 -0.40 -14.31 18.17
C LYS A 158 1.09 -14.50 18.43
N ASP A 159 1.69 -15.54 17.84
CA ASP A 159 3.10 -15.90 18.04
C ASP A 159 4.08 -14.89 17.41
N THR A 160 3.60 -14.08 16.46
CA THR A 160 4.41 -13.05 15.79
C THR A 160 4.39 -11.73 16.56
N LEU A 161 3.31 -11.47 17.32
CA LEU A 161 3.18 -10.23 18.05
C LEU A 161 4.18 -10.16 19.21
N THR A 162 5.06 -9.18 19.14
CA THR A 162 5.97 -8.81 20.25
C THR A 162 5.82 -7.34 20.56
N GLU A 163 6.20 -6.96 21.76
CA GLU A 163 6.21 -5.57 22.17
C GLU A 163 7.08 -4.71 21.22
N GLU A 164 8.26 -5.18 20.86
CA GLU A 164 9.19 -4.49 19.97
C GLU A 164 8.61 -4.29 18.57
N LEU A 165 7.88 -5.29 18.05
CA LEU A 165 7.22 -5.18 16.75
C LEU A 165 6.14 -4.10 16.78
N ILE A 166 5.31 -4.06 17.82
CA ILE A 166 4.25 -3.06 17.98
C ILE A 166 4.86 -1.66 18.09
N ILE A 167 5.89 -1.49 18.92
CA ILE A 167 6.62 -0.22 19.07
C ILE A 167 7.12 0.26 17.71
N LYS A 168 7.83 -0.59 16.96
CA LYS A 168 8.34 -0.24 15.63
C LYS A 168 7.22 0.19 14.67
N LYS A 169 6.08 -0.51 14.69
CA LYS A 169 4.95 -0.16 13.81
C LYS A 169 4.29 1.16 14.20
N ILE A 170 4.16 1.45 15.50
CA ILE A 170 3.68 2.75 15.99
C ILE A 170 4.63 3.87 15.57
N GLU A 171 5.94 3.68 15.71
CA GLU A 171 6.96 4.67 15.33
C GLU A 171 6.93 4.96 13.83
N VAL A 172 6.83 3.93 12.97
CA VAL A 172 6.70 4.10 11.52
C VAL A 172 5.42 4.84 11.16
N LEU A 173 4.30 4.51 11.81
CA LEU A 173 3.03 5.18 11.60
C LEU A 173 3.09 6.65 12.02
N ASP A 174 3.62 6.96 13.19
CA ASP A 174 3.80 8.33 13.68
C ASP A 174 4.66 9.17 12.73
N GLN A 175 5.78 8.61 12.26
CA GLN A 175 6.66 9.29 11.30
C GLN A 175 5.96 9.53 9.96
N SER A 176 5.23 8.55 9.44
CA SER A 176 4.46 8.71 8.19
C SER A 176 3.36 9.78 8.34
N LEU A 177 2.62 9.78 9.45
CA LEU A 177 1.59 10.79 9.70
C LEU A 177 2.18 12.20 9.73
N LYS A 178 3.36 12.38 10.31
CA LYS A 178 4.06 13.67 10.35
C LYS A 178 4.60 14.09 8.99
N ARG A 179 5.29 13.19 8.29
CA ARG A 179 6.00 13.48 7.04
C ARG A 179 5.07 13.50 5.83
N ASP A 180 4.23 12.46 5.68
CA ASP A 180 3.46 12.21 4.46
C ASP A 180 2.06 12.84 4.52
N PHE A 181 1.50 13.01 5.73
CA PHE A 181 0.18 13.60 5.94
C PHE A 181 0.22 14.98 6.63
N ALA A 182 1.41 15.51 6.93
CA ALA A 182 1.63 16.81 7.56
C ALA A 182 0.89 17.01 8.90
N ILE A 183 0.70 15.95 9.68
CA ILE A 183 0.04 15.99 10.99
C ILE A 183 1.10 16.14 12.08
N HIS A 184 1.22 17.31 12.68
CA HIS A 184 2.32 17.62 13.62
C HIS A 184 2.30 16.80 14.93
N LYS A 185 1.11 16.52 15.46
CA LYS A 185 0.92 15.77 16.72
C LYS A 185 -0.11 14.67 16.50
N PRO A 186 0.21 13.61 15.75
CA PRO A 186 -0.75 12.58 15.41
C PRO A 186 -1.20 11.82 16.66
N ARG A 187 -2.50 11.52 16.72
CA ARG A 187 -3.12 10.67 17.73
C ARG A 187 -3.41 9.31 17.09
N ILE A 188 -2.82 8.26 17.63
CA ILE A 188 -2.90 6.89 17.11
C ILE A 188 -3.76 6.05 18.07
N ALA A 189 -4.83 5.46 17.55
CA ALA A 189 -5.59 4.44 18.29
C ALA A 189 -4.96 3.07 18.01
N VAL A 190 -4.66 2.32 19.06
CA VAL A 190 -4.17 0.95 18.95
C VAL A 190 -5.32 0.00 19.32
N LEU A 191 -5.66 -0.90 18.38
CA LEU A 191 -6.72 -1.88 18.61
C LEU A 191 -6.20 -3.11 19.36
N ALA A 192 -7.09 -3.74 20.07
CA ALA A 192 -6.83 -5.01 20.73
C ALA A 192 -6.69 -6.16 19.72
N LEU A 193 -6.02 -7.23 20.12
CA LEU A 193 -5.97 -8.50 19.40
C LEU A 193 -7.24 -9.32 19.68
N ASN A 194 -7.58 -9.45 20.96
CA ASN A 194 -8.64 -10.33 21.44
C ASN A 194 -10.01 -9.61 21.50
N PRO A 195 -11.12 -10.34 21.44
CA PRO A 195 -12.44 -9.78 21.73
C PRO A 195 -12.47 -9.09 23.10
N HIS A 196 -13.22 -7.98 23.20
CA HIS A 196 -13.36 -7.19 24.44
C HIS A 196 -12.02 -6.76 25.08
N ALA A 197 -10.98 -6.61 24.25
CA ALA A 197 -9.61 -6.30 24.67
C ALA A 197 -9.07 -7.30 25.73
N GLY A 198 -9.41 -8.59 25.55
CA GLY A 198 -8.94 -9.68 26.40
C GLY A 198 -9.74 -9.89 27.69
N ASP A 199 -10.73 -9.03 28.00
CA ASP A 199 -11.58 -9.11 29.21
C ASP A 199 -10.76 -9.41 30.48
N GLU A 200 -9.80 -8.54 30.75
CA GLU A 200 -8.83 -8.63 31.85
C GLU A 200 -8.01 -9.93 31.94
N GLY A 201 -7.87 -10.62 30.77
CA GLY A 201 -7.11 -11.86 30.64
C GLY A 201 -7.97 -13.11 30.53
N LEU A 202 -9.30 -12.99 30.60
CA LEU A 202 -10.21 -14.12 30.45
C LEU A 202 -10.21 -14.67 29.00
N LEU A 203 -10.09 -13.76 28.01
CA LEU A 203 -10.10 -14.08 26.58
C LEU A 203 -8.73 -13.98 25.91
N GLY A 204 -7.68 -13.81 26.70
CA GLY A 204 -6.30 -13.66 26.27
C GLY A 204 -5.58 -12.57 27.06
N ASP A 205 -4.29 -12.68 27.16
CA ASP A 205 -3.44 -11.81 28.00
C ASP A 205 -2.48 -10.93 27.19
N GLU A 206 -2.57 -10.98 25.85
CA GLU A 206 -1.70 -10.22 24.93
C GLU A 206 -1.87 -8.71 25.11
N GLU A 207 -3.07 -8.25 25.40
CA GLU A 207 -3.34 -6.84 25.69
C GLU A 207 -2.56 -6.36 26.90
N LYS A 208 -2.55 -7.16 27.95
CA LYS A 208 -1.89 -6.85 29.22
C LYS A 208 -0.38 -6.98 29.13
N ASN A 209 0.08 -8.06 28.48
CA ASN A 209 1.49 -8.46 28.54
C ASN A 209 2.32 -7.92 27.39
N ILE A 210 1.69 -7.51 26.26
CA ILE A 210 2.39 -7.10 25.05
C ILE A 210 1.93 -5.71 24.57
N ILE A 211 0.60 -5.52 24.35
CA ILE A 211 0.12 -4.33 23.64
C ILE A 211 0.18 -3.10 24.55
N ARG A 212 -0.29 -3.20 25.79
CA ARG A 212 -0.28 -2.09 26.75
C ARG A 212 1.15 -1.63 27.07
N PRO A 213 2.11 -2.53 27.39
CA PRO A 213 3.50 -2.13 27.58
C PRO A 213 4.11 -1.43 26.38
N ALA A 214 3.79 -1.87 25.14
CA ALA A 214 4.24 -1.21 23.93
C ALA A 214 3.70 0.23 23.83
N ILE A 215 2.41 0.45 24.11
CA ILE A 215 1.78 1.77 24.11
C ILE A 215 2.42 2.69 25.18
N GLU A 216 2.64 2.20 26.39
CA GLU A 216 3.27 2.95 27.48
C GLU A 216 4.68 3.40 27.11
N LYS A 217 5.50 2.51 26.52
CA LYS A 217 6.87 2.84 26.09
C LYS A 217 6.94 3.87 24.98
N VAL A 218 6.02 3.85 24.01
CA VAL A 218 6.00 4.88 22.96
C VAL A 218 5.45 6.21 23.49
N PHE A 219 4.56 6.18 24.47
CA PHE A 219 4.06 7.38 25.12
C PHE A 219 5.17 8.12 25.88
N GLU A 220 6.09 7.40 26.56
CA GLU A 220 7.30 7.95 27.16
C GLU A 220 8.22 8.64 26.15
N ARG A 221 8.13 8.26 24.87
CA ARG A 221 8.87 8.88 23.74
C ARG A 221 8.10 10.01 23.08
N ASN A 222 7.03 10.53 23.70
CA ASN A 222 6.17 11.59 23.19
C ASN A 222 5.39 11.20 21.90
N ILE A 223 5.10 9.92 21.69
CA ILE A 223 4.20 9.44 20.63
C ILE A 223 2.82 9.24 21.26
N LEU A 224 1.80 9.91 20.73
CA LEU A 224 0.44 9.88 21.27
C LEU A 224 -0.32 8.64 20.77
N ALA A 225 0.02 7.49 21.32
CA ALA A 225 -0.66 6.22 21.09
C ALA A 225 -1.57 5.90 22.29
N PHE A 226 -2.79 5.44 22.02
CA PHE A 226 -3.82 5.16 23.02
C PHE A 226 -4.49 3.83 22.77
N GLY A 227 -4.89 3.12 23.81
CA GLY A 227 -5.54 1.81 23.74
C GLY A 227 -5.01 0.86 24.82
N PRO A 228 -5.13 -0.46 24.63
CA PRO A 228 -5.76 -1.11 23.49
C PRO A 228 -7.30 -0.99 23.52
N TYR A 229 -7.91 -0.70 22.38
CA TYR A 229 -9.36 -0.57 22.24
C TYR A 229 -9.97 -1.84 21.63
N PRO A 230 -11.12 -2.33 22.15
CA PRO A 230 -11.87 -3.39 21.47
C PRO A 230 -12.43 -2.85 20.15
N ALA A 231 -12.18 -3.56 19.04
CA ALA A 231 -12.46 -3.07 17.69
C ALA A 231 -13.95 -2.78 17.45
N ASP A 232 -14.84 -3.68 17.90
CA ASP A 232 -16.29 -3.57 17.80
C ASP A 232 -16.81 -2.28 18.46
N GLY A 233 -16.50 -2.08 19.74
CA GLY A 233 -16.90 -0.88 20.47
C GLY A 233 -16.25 0.40 19.93
N PHE A 234 -15.00 0.32 19.47
CA PHE A 234 -14.28 1.46 18.92
C PHE A 234 -14.90 1.99 17.63
N PHE A 235 -15.22 1.09 16.70
CA PHE A 235 -15.87 1.48 15.43
C PHE A 235 -17.36 1.76 15.62
N GLY A 236 -18.07 0.94 16.39
CA GLY A 236 -19.51 1.11 16.66
C GLY A 236 -19.85 2.47 17.30
N ALA A 237 -19.00 2.98 18.17
CA ALA A 237 -19.13 4.31 18.78
C ALA A 237 -18.52 5.45 17.93
N ALA A 238 -18.05 5.17 16.72
CA ALA A 238 -17.37 6.13 15.85
C ALA A 238 -16.15 6.83 16.49
N ASN A 239 -15.48 6.18 17.46
CA ASN A 239 -14.33 6.72 18.17
C ASN A 239 -13.13 7.03 17.25
N TYR A 240 -13.07 6.38 16.09
CA TYR A 240 -12.04 6.64 15.06
C TYR A 240 -11.95 8.11 14.65
N ARG A 241 -13.04 8.87 14.80
CA ARG A 241 -13.07 10.32 14.47
C ARG A 241 -12.20 11.18 15.38
N HIS A 242 -11.79 10.66 16.52
CA HIS A 242 -10.92 11.36 17.50
C HIS A 242 -9.44 11.05 17.30
N PHE A 243 -9.10 10.26 16.26
CA PHE A 243 -7.73 9.83 15.97
C PHE A 243 -7.36 10.12 14.53
N ASP A 244 -6.07 10.33 14.30
CA ASP A 244 -5.51 10.58 12.98
C ASP A 244 -5.20 9.28 12.23
N ALA A 245 -4.94 8.22 12.99
CA ALA A 245 -4.76 6.88 12.46
C ALA A 245 -5.11 5.80 13.49
N ILE A 246 -5.31 4.60 13.00
CA ILE A 246 -5.61 3.40 13.77
C ILE A 246 -4.53 2.36 13.47
N LEU A 247 -4.07 1.62 14.46
CA LEU A 247 -3.18 0.49 14.31
C LEU A 247 -3.89 -0.79 14.75
N GLY A 248 -4.22 -1.64 13.78
CA GLY A 248 -4.78 -2.97 14.02
C GLY A 248 -3.68 -4.03 14.17
N MET A 249 -3.94 -5.09 14.93
CA MET A 249 -2.96 -6.15 15.12
C MET A 249 -2.80 -7.03 13.86
N TYR A 250 -3.85 -7.21 13.07
CA TYR A 250 -3.83 -7.95 11.82
C TYR A 250 -4.86 -7.42 10.81
N HIS A 251 -4.73 -7.85 9.56
CA HIS A 251 -5.40 -7.30 8.39
C HIS A 251 -6.93 -7.25 8.51
N ASP A 252 -7.59 -8.37 8.82
CA ASP A 252 -9.07 -8.46 8.76
C ASP A 252 -9.78 -7.65 9.84
N ARG A 253 -9.11 -7.38 10.98
CA ARG A 253 -9.64 -6.47 12.02
C ARG A 253 -9.80 -5.03 11.53
N SER A 254 -9.23 -4.69 10.40
CA SER A 254 -9.22 -3.34 9.85
C SER A 254 -10.08 -3.18 8.60
N GLU A 255 -10.35 -4.27 7.85
CA GLU A 255 -11.08 -4.20 6.58
C GLU A 255 -12.60 -4.27 6.72
N GLU A 256 -13.13 -5.04 7.66
CA GLU A 256 -14.58 -5.21 7.83
C GLU A 256 -15.32 -3.88 8.02
N HIS A 257 -14.65 -2.88 8.57
CA HIS A 257 -15.25 -1.57 8.87
C HIS A 257 -14.94 -0.50 7.82
N THR A 258 -13.93 -0.68 6.96
CA THR A 258 -13.63 0.28 5.89
C THR A 258 -14.58 0.14 4.70
N SER A 259 -15.15 -1.04 4.45
CA SER A 259 -16.14 -1.25 3.40
C SER A 259 -17.48 -0.59 3.71
N GLU A 260 -17.87 -0.50 4.98
CA GLU A 260 -19.10 0.19 5.42
C GLU A 260 -18.98 1.73 5.39
N LEU A 261 -17.76 2.26 5.47
CA LEU A 261 -17.51 3.71 5.40
C LEU A 261 -17.46 4.24 3.96
N GLN A 262 -17.54 3.37 2.95
CA GLN A 262 -17.55 3.71 1.52
C GLN A 262 -18.95 3.76 0.90
N SER A 263 -20.02 3.44 1.64
CA SER A 263 -21.43 3.47 1.19
C SER A 263 -22.10 4.80 1.44
#